data_6d5efb1fb0f31e64cec1ebc7d8c2e7b2
#
_entry.id   6d5efb1fb0f31e64cec1ebc7d8c2e7b2
#
_cell.length_a   1.000
_cell.length_b   1.000
_cell.length_c   1.000
_cell.angle_alpha   90.00
_cell.angle_beta   90.00
_cell.angle_gamma   90.00
#
_symmetry.space_group_name_H-M   'P 1'
#
loop_
_entity.id
_entity.type
_entity.pdbx_description
1 polymer ?
#
loop_
_entity_poly.entity_id
_entity_poly.type
_entity_poly.pdbx_seq_one_letter_code
_entity_poly.pdbx_strand_id
1 'polypeptide(L)'
;MLANLNDVYKLANEKNIAIGAFNIVNFENILAVLETAVKLDMPVILAFAQTPEENEVMKLDTIGPVMVLMAQRDKVTVAEHMDHGVNLEYIEQSLDVGFTTVMFEGSAISYGE
;
A
#
# COMPACT_ATOMS: atom_id res chain seq x y z
N MET A 1 -10.68 -3.04 6.44
CA MET A 1 -10.11 -2.74 7.77
C MET A 1 -8.61 -2.56 7.63
N LEU A 2 -8.15 -1.39 7.94
CA LEU A 2 -6.73 -1.05 7.81
C LEU A 2 -5.86 -1.84 8.79
N ALA A 3 -4.80 -2.45 8.29
CA ALA A 3 -3.91 -3.34 9.03
C ALA A 3 -2.45 -3.14 8.61
N ASN A 4 -1.50 -3.66 9.38
CA ASN A 4 -0.09 -3.66 9.02
C ASN A 4 0.33 -4.99 8.36
N LEU A 5 1.59 -5.08 7.90
CA LEU A 5 2.09 -6.30 7.25
C LEU A 5 2.09 -7.53 8.17
N ASN A 6 2.32 -7.35 9.48
CA ASN A 6 2.30 -8.48 10.41
C ASN A 6 0.92 -9.12 10.47
N ASP A 7 -0.14 -8.32 10.49
CA ASP A 7 -1.52 -8.79 10.47
C ASP A 7 -1.84 -9.53 9.15
N VAL A 8 -1.40 -8.97 8.03
CA VAL A 8 -1.58 -9.57 6.69
C VAL A 8 -0.82 -10.90 6.59
N TYR A 9 0.44 -10.95 7.04
CA TYR A 9 1.24 -12.18 7.02
C TYR A 9 0.69 -13.27 7.93
N LYS A 10 0.15 -12.90 9.08
CA LYS A 10 -0.53 -13.85 9.96
C LYS A 10 -1.71 -14.52 9.24
N LEU A 11 -2.56 -13.72 8.59
CA LEU A 11 -3.68 -14.25 7.79
C LEU A 11 -3.20 -15.09 6.60
N ALA A 12 -2.13 -14.69 5.93
CA ALA A 12 -1.54 -15.45 4.82
C ALA A 12 -1.11 -16.86 5.29
N ASN A 13 -0.42 -16.93 6.42
CA ASN A 13 0.01 -18.20 7.01
C ASN A 13 -1.17 -19.06 7.49
N GLU A 14 -2.14 -18.47 8.18
CA GLU A 14 -3.33 -19.19 8.65
C GLU A 14 -4.16 -19.78 7.50
N LYS A 15 -4.29 -19.03 6.41
CA LYS A 15 -5.05 -19.46 5.23
C LYS A 15 -4.20 -20.25 4.22
N ASN A 16 -2.89 -20.33 4.41
CA ASN A 16 -1.92 -20.93 3.48
C ASN A 16 -2.03 -20.37 2.06
N ILE A 17 -2.01 -19.03 1.95
CA ILE A 17 -2.15 -18.28 0.70
C ILE A 17 -1.04 -17.24 0.53
N ALA A 18 -0.81 -16.81 -0.70
CA ALA A 18 -0.09 -15.58 -0.99
C ALA A 18 -1.05 -14.39 -1.00
N ILE A 19 -0.56 -13.23 -0.58
CA ILE A 19 -1.34 -11.98 -0.59
C ILE A 19 -0.98 -11.18 -1.84
N GLY A 20 -1.99 -10.74 -2.58
CA GLY A 20 -1.80 -9.83 -3.70
C GLY A 20 -1.45 -8.43 -3.23
N ALA A 21 -0.42 -7.83 -3.84
CA ALA A 21 -0.07 -6.42 -3.69
C ALA A 21 -0.29 -5.71 -5.02
N PHE A 22 -1.12 -4.67 -5.03
CA PHE A 22 -1.54 -4.00 -6.25
C PHE A 22 -1.18 -2.52 -6.21
N ASN A 23 -0.43 -2.06 -7.19
CA ASN A 23 -0.09 -0.65 -7.35
C ASN A 23 -1.33 0.16 -7.74
N ILE A 24 -1.55 1.25 -7.04
CA ILE A 24 -2.68 2.15 -7.21
C ILE A 24 -2.18 3.44 -7.87
N VAL A 25 -2.81 3.83 -8.97
CA VAL A 25 -2.51 5.05 -9.70
C VAL A 25 -3.75 5.93 -9.92
N ASN A 26 -4.95 5.43 -9.62
CA ASN A 26 -6.21 6.17 -9.71
C ASN A 26 -7.28 5.58 -8.79
N PHE A 27 -8.41 6.27 -8.68
CA PHE A 27 -9.52 5.85 -7.81
C PHE A 27 -10.17 4.54 -8.27
N GLU A 28 -10.28 4.31 -9.57
CA GLU A 28 -10.86 3.10 -10.15
C GLU A 28 -10.06 1.85 -9.79
N ASN A 29 -8.72 1.96 -9.68
CA ASN A 29 -7.88 0.86 -9.20
C ASN A 29 -8.21 0.52 -7.75
N ILE A 30 -8.41 1.51 -6.87
CA ILE A 30 -8.80 1.29 -5.47
C ILE A 30 -10.10 0.49 -5.41
N LEU A 31 -11.12 0.95 -6.13
CA LEU A 31 -12.42 0.26 -6.17
C LEU A 31 -12.30 -1.17 -6.68
N ALA A 32 -11.62 -1.37 -7.80
CA ALA A 32 -11.48 -2.70 -8.41
C ALA A 32 -10.82 -3.70 -7.47
N VAL A 33 -9.75 -3.28 -6.78
CA VAL A 33 -9.02 -4.15 -5.85
C VAL A 33 -9.84 -4.42 -4.60
N LEU A 34 -10.41 -3.39 -3.97
CA LEU A 34 -11.16 -3.54 -2.72
C LEU A 34 -12.46 -4.30 -2.91
N GLU A 35 -13.24 -4.01 -3.95
CA GLU A 35 -14.48 -4.73 -4.24
C GLU A 35 -14.22 -6.22 -4.50
N THR A 36 -13.13 -6.53 -5.21
CA THR A 36 -12.71 -7.91 -5.45
C THR A 36 -12.28 -8.59 -4.16
N ALA A 37 -11.46 -7.92 -3.34
CA ALA A 37 -11.01 -8.44 -2.05
C ALA A 37 -12.20 -8.74 -1.11
N VAL A 38 -13.16 -7.83 -1.03
CA VAL A 38 -14.40 -8.01 -0.25
C VAL A 38 -15.22 -9.19 -0.79
N LYS A 39 -15.40 -9.27 -2.10
CA LYS A 39 -16.15 -10.36 -2.74
C LYS A 39 -15.55 -11.73 -2.50
N LEU A 40 -14.23 -11.82 -2.45
CA LEU A 40 -13.49 -13.06 -2.23
C LEU A 40 -13.18 -13.34 -0.75
N ASP A 41 -13.47 -12.41 0.14
CA ASP A 41 -13.06 -12.43 1.56
C ASP A 41 -11.55 -12.68 1.71
N MET A 42 -10.75 -11.94 0.95
CA MET A 42 -9.29 -12.09 0.90
C MET A 42 -8.59 -10.83 1.36
N PRO A 43 -7.57 -10.94 2.23
CA PRO A 43 -6.73 -9.79 2.56
C PRO A 43 -5.95 -9.31 1.33
N VAL A 44 -5.63 -8.01 1.30
CA VAL A 44 -4.97 -7.39 0.16
C VAL A 44 -4.01 -6.29 0.60
N ILE A 45 -2.99 -6.02 -0.21
CA ILE A 45 -2.08 -4.88 -0.05
C ILE A 45 -2.37 -3.89 -1.18
N LEU A 46 -2.73 -2.65 -0.83
CA LEU A 46 -2.74 -1.53 -1.75
C LEU A 46 -1.36 -0.85 -1.68
N ALA A 47 -0.68 -0.76 -2.79
CA ALA A 47 0.67 -0.20 -2.87
C ALA A 47 0.67 1.12 -3.66
N PHE A 48 1.51 2.04 -3.24
CA PHE A 48 1.83 3.26 -3.97
C PHE A 48 3.35 3.40 -4.03
N ALA A 49 3.91 3.49 -5.24
CA ALA A 49 5.35 3.57 -5.43
C ALA A 49 5.81 5.01 -5.65
N GLN A 50 6.96 5.35 -5.10
CA GLN A 50 7.64 6.61 -5.37
C GLN A 50 8.47 6.48 -6.65
N THR A 51 7.82 6.60 -7.82
CA THR A 51 8.48 6.63 -9.13
C THR A 51 8.20 7.93 -9.86
N PRO A 52 9.10 8.42 -10.74
CA PRO A 52 8.85 9.64 -11.50
C PRO A 52 7.56 9.60 -12.32
N GLU A 53 7.27 8.47 -12.93
CA GLU A 53 6.06 8.30 -13.75
C GLU A 53 4.80 8.37 -12.89
N GLU A 54 4.79 7.70 -11.75
CA GLU A 54 3.64 7.67 -10.85
C GLU A 54 3.42 9.02 -10.17
N ASN A 55 4.49 9.71 -9.80
CA ASN A 55 4.40 11.06 -9.24
C ASN A 55 3.92 12.10 -10.27
N GLU A 56 4.17 11.90 -11.56
CA GLU A 56 3.63 12.77 -12.61
C GLU A 56 2.14 12.51 -12.87
N VAL A 57 1.70 11.26 -12.74
CA VAL A 57 0.32 10.85 -12.97
C VAL A 57 -0.56 11.13 -11.76
N MET A 58 -0.07 10.76 -10.57
CA MET A 58 -0.82 10.88 -9.32
C MET A 58 0.13 11.14 -8.15
N LYS A 59 -0.20 12.11 -7.32
CA LYS A 59 0.60 12.45 -6.14
C LYS A 59 0.11 11.70 -4.90
N LEU A 60 1.05 11.38 -4.01
CA LEU A 60 0.76 10.72 -2.73
C LEU A 60 -0.24 11.52 -1.87
N ASP A 61 -0.06 12.85 -1.79
CA ASP A 61 -0.94 13.73 -1.02
C ASP A 61 -2.38 13.80 -1.55
N THR A 62 -2.57 13.41 -2.79
CA THR A 62 -3.88 13.38 -3.44
C THR A 62 -4.57 12.02 -3.30
N ILE A 63 -3.90 10.93 -3.68
CA ILE A 63 -4.50 9.59 -3.68
C ILE A 63 -4.37 8.88 -2.33
N GLY A 64 -3.30 9.13 -1.58
CA GLY A 64 -3.03 8.45 -0.32
C GLY A 64 -4.14 8.57 0.71
N PRO A 65 -4.67 9.77 1.02
CA PRO A 65 -5.82 9.91 1.92
C PRO A 65 -7.06 9.14 1.46
N VAL A 66 -7.28 9.05 0.15
CA VAL A 66 -8.40 8.29 -0.42
C VAL A 66 -8.18 6.79 -0.25
N MET A 67 -6.97 6.29 -0.49
CA MET A 67 -6.61 4.89 -0.25
C MET A 67 -6.89 4.50 1.20
N VAL A 68 -6.37 5.27 2.15
CA VAL A 68 -6.55 5.04 3.60
C VAL A 68 -8.04 5.06 3.99
N LEU A 69 -8.79 6.06 3.52
CA LEU A 69 -10.23 6.17 3.80
C LEU A 69 -11.00 4.93 3.30
N MET A 70 -10.70 4.50 2.08
CA MET A 70 -11.36 3.35 1.47
C MET A 70 -10.99 2.04 2.16
N ALA A 71 -9.72 1.86 2.54
CA ALA A 71 -9.26 0.71 3.30
C ALA A 71 -9.91 0.61 4.69
N GLN A 72 -10.14 1.74 5.36
CA GLN A 72 -10.82 1.78 6.65
C GLN A 72 -12.30 1.43 6.56
N ARG A 73 -12.94 1.76 5.45
CA ARG A 73 -14.38 1.56 5.24
C ARG A 73 -14.76 0.09 5.13
N ASP A 74 -13.93 -0.70 4.47
CA ASP A 74 -14.25 -2.08 4.15
C ASP A 74 -13.90 -3.05 5.29
N LYS A 75 -14.61 -4.18 5.36
CA LYS A 75 -14.39 -5.20 6.41
C LYS A 75 -13.21 -6.10 6.14
N VAL A 76 -12.76 -6.19 4.89
CA VAL A 76 -11.60 -7.00 4.52
C VAL A 76 -10.32 -6.37 5.10
N THR A 77 -9.33 -7.20 5.41
CA THR A 77 -8.04 -6.73 5.90
C THR A 77 -7.21 -6.13 4.78
N VAL A 78 -6.80 -4.87 4.91
CA VAL A 78 -6.05 -4.11 3.90
C VAL A 78 -4.81 -3.50 4.54
N ALA A 79 -3.63 -3.75 3.98
CA ALA A 79 -2.43 -2.97 4.30
C ALA A 79 -2.18 -1.92 3.21
N GLU A 80 -1.85 -0.72 3.65
CA GLU A 80 -1.41 0.37 2.78
C GLU A 80 0.11 0.41 2.76
N HIS A 81 0.73 0.24 1.59
CA HIS A 81 2.17 0.05 1.45
C HIS A 81 2.81 1.13 0.58
N MET A 82 3.79 1.84 1.13
CA MET A 82 4.70 2.66 0.35
C MET A 82 5.77 1.77 -0.26
N ASP A 83 5.68 1.57 -1.55
CA ASP A 83 6.58 0.74 -2.34
C ASP A 83 7.67 1.61 -3.00
N HIS A 84 8.91 1.14 -3.02
CA HIS A 84 10.05 1.85 -3.60
C HIS A 84 10.24 3.29 -3.10
N GLY A 85 10.19 3.52 -1.79
CA GLY A 85 10.51 4.81 -1.18
C GLY A 85 12.00 5.14 -1.30
N VAL A 86 12.38 6.11 -2.14
CA VAL A 86 13.79 6.43 -2.45
C VAL A 86 14.41 7.45 -1.50
N ASN A 87 13.61 8.13 -0.68
CA ASN A 87 14.10 9.04 0.37
C ASN A 87 13.23 8.98 1.62
N LEU A 88 13.83 9.30 2.75
CA LEU A 88 13.16 9.20 4.05
C LEU A 88 12.01 10.20 4.19
N GLU A 89 12.14 11.41 3.66
CA GLU A 89 11.10 12.44 3.72
C GLU A 89 9.79 11.95 3.08
N TYR A 90 9.88 11.31 1.92
CA TYR A 90 8.72 10.76 1.23
C TYR A 90 8.10 9.59 2.00
N ILE A 91 8.94 8.73 2.60
CA ILE A 91 8.49 7.66 3.47
C ILE A 91 7.75 8.21 4.69
N GLU A 92 8.28 9.24 5.35
CA GLU A 92 7.63 9.92 6.47
C GLU A 92 6.28 10.52 6.05
N GLN A 93 6.21 11.18 4.89
CA GLN A 93 4.94 11.68 4.33
C GLN A 93 3.91 10.56 4.14
N SER A 94 4.33 9.37 3.69
CA SER A 94 3.41 8.25 3.52
C SER A 94 2.84 7.77 4.86
N LEU A 95 3.66 7.73 5.91
CA LEU A 95 3.22 7.38 7.26
C LEU A 95 2.27 8.44 7.83
N ASP A 96 2.56 9.73 7.61
CA ASP A 96 1.69 10.83 8.03
C ASP A 96 0.32 10.79 7.34
N VAL A 97 0.27 10.37 6.10
CA VAL A 97 -0.99 10.14 5.36
C VAL A 97 -1.79 8.97 5.94
N GLY A 98 -1.11 8.03 6.62
CA GLY A 98 -1.74 6.89 7.29
C GLY A 98 -1.41 5.53 6.68
N PHE A 99 -0.40 5.45 5.81
CA PHE A 99 0.11 4.18 5.33
C PHE A 99 0.66 3.35 6.49
N THR A 100 0.45 2.05 6.45
CA THR A 100 0.76 1.15 7.56
C THR A 100 2.07 0.38 7.37
N THR A 101 2.63 0.45 6.17
CA THR A 101 3.87 -0.24 5.82
C THR A 101 4.68 0.57 4.82
N VAL A 102 6.00 0.41 4.86
CA VAL A 102 6.93 1.10 3.95
C VAL A 102 8.06 0.19 3.52
N MET A 103 8.60 0.46 2.33
CA MET A 103 9.82 -0.13 1.82
C MET A 103 10.80 1.00 1.45
N PHE A 104 12.02 0.95 1.98
CA PHE A 104 13.10 1.82 1.56
C PHE A 104 13.84 1.21 0.38
N GLU A 105 13.94 1.96 -0.72
CA GLU A 105 14.66 1.54 -1.92
C GLU A 105 16.12 1.98 -1.84
N GLY A 106 16.99 1.06 -1.48
CA GLY A 106 18.41 1.30 -1.30
C GLY A 106 19.30 0.79 -2.45
N SER A 107 18.73 0.25 -3.53
CA SER A 107 19.52 -0.38 -4.60
C SER A 107 20.42 0.58 -5.40
N ALA A 108 20.07 1.88 -5.40
CA ALA A 108 20.82 2.91 -6.13
C ALA A 108 21.86 3.64 -5.28
N ILE A 109 22.00 3.30 -4.00
CA ILE A 109 22.98 3.92 -3.07
C ILE A 109 24.08 2.93 -2.72
N SER A 110 25.26 3.46 -2.28
CA SER A 110 26.40 2.62 -1.90
C SER A 110 26.10 1.86 -0.60
N TYR A 111 26.69 0.67 -0.48
CA TYR A 111 26.65 -0.08 0.78
C TYR A 111 27.32 0.73 1.90
N GLY A 112 26.59 0.99 2.98
CA GLY A 112 27.06 1.78 4.13
C GLY A 112 26.50 3.21 4.18
N GLU A 113 25.79 3.64 3.15
CA GLU A 113 24.98 4.87 3.17
C GLU A 113 23.56 4.58 3.68
#